data_bb1b422cacadb0390910dd21018419a8
#
_entry.id   bb1b422cacadb0390910dd21018419a8
#
_cell.length_a   1.000
_cell.length_b   1.000
_cell.length_c   1.000
_cell.angle_alpha   90.00
_cell.angle_beta   90.00
_cell.angle_gamma   90.00
#
_symmetry.space_group_name_H-M   'P 1'
#
loop_
_entity.id
_entity.type
_entity.pdbx_description
1 polymer ?
#
loop_
_entity_poly.entity_id
_entity_poly.type
_entity_poly.pdbx_seq_one_letter_code
_entity_poly.pdbx_strand_id
1 'polypeptide(L)'
;MHRYVFALLIVASPFSAFAAELPKEGSYDYTSCWSGVNNVITFSKTHTASSFEMTGASRSNPPGGIFDKNTFRCVGMNASLDGKITASTVCESTDVDGDKRLTYFSTGDGKVTRTFVAGTGKYEGMVATGTVEMLGPFPAIKDGTFQGCNHQTGTYKLK
;
A
#
# COMPACT_ATOMS: atom_id res chain seq x y z
N MET A 1 -29.73 -18.42 -63.55
CA MET A 1 -28.71 -17.60 -62.93
C MET A 1 -28.76 -17.88 -61.40
N HIS A 2 -27.87 -18.75 -60.88
CA HIS A 2 -27.83 -19.13 -59.50
C HIS A 2 -26.75 -18.30 -58.77
N ARG A 3 -27.17 -17.51 -57.78
CA ARG A 3 -26.27 -16.73 -56.90
C ARG A 3 -25.93 -17.56 -55.67
N TYR A 4 -24.70 -18.01 -55.55
CA TYR A 4 -24.17 -18.62 -54.33
C TYR A 4 -23.74 -17.51 -53.36
N VAL A 5 -24.40 -17.44 -52.21
CA VAL A 5 -23.99 -16.59 -51.10
C VAL A 5 -23.04 -17.41 -50.21
N PHE A 6 -21.76 -17.04 -50.20
CA PHE A 6 -20.77 -17.62 -49.28
C PHE A 6 -20.91 -16.90 -47.95
N ALA A 7 -21.38 -17.63 -46.93
CA ALA A 7 -21.38 -17.15 -45.56
C ALA A 7 -19.98 -17.39 -44.92
N LEU A 8 -19.27 -16.32 -44.62
CA LEU A 8 -17.98 -16.35 -43.94
C LEU A 8 -18.25 -16.52 -42.44
N LEU A 9 -17.99 -17.70 -41.87
CA LEU A 9 -18.01 -17.95 -40.43
C LEU A 9 -16.71 -17.44 -39.79
N ILE A 10 -16.80 -16.30 -39.09
CA ILE A 10 -15.71 -15.78 -38.25
C ILE A 10 -15.73 -16.55 -36.94
N VAL A 11 -14.77 -17.46 -36.74
CA VAL A 11 -14.53 -18.16 -35.48
C VAL A 11 -13.76 -17.20 -34.58
N ALA A 12 -14.44 -16.59 -33.64
CA ALA A 12 -13.82 -15.80 -32.57
C ALA A 12 -13.20 -16.76 -31.54
N SER A 13 -11.88 -16.92 -31.54
CA SER A 13 -11.16 -17.66 -30.52
C SER A 13 -11.12 -16.81 -29.22
N PRO A 14 -11.55 -17.34 -28.07
CA PRO A 14 -11.37 -16.64 -26.80
C PRO A 14 -9.87 -16.60 -26.47
N PHE A 15 -9.27 -15.43 -26.51
CA PHE A 15 -7.96 -15.20 -25.89
C PHE A 15 -8.13 -15.28 -24.37
N SER A 16 -7.82 -16.44 -23.79
CA SER A 16 -7.64 -16.56 -22.35
C SER A 16 -6.36 -15.80 -21.99
N ALA A 17 -6.48 -14.59 -21.48
CA ALA A 17 -5.38 -13.89 -20.86
C ALA A 17 -5.02 -14.66 -19.57
N PHE A 18 -4.00 -15.52 -19.64
CA PHE A 18 -3.38 -16.06 -18.44
C PHE A 18 -2.75 -14.89 -17.69
N ALA A 19 -3.31 -14.54 -16.53
CA ALA A 19 -2.61 -13.70 -15.58
C ALA A 19 -1.32 -14.45 -15.21
N ALA A 20 -0.16 -13.86 -15.49
CA ALA A 20 1.13 -14.45 -15.12
C ALA A 20 1.15 -14.61 -13.60
N GLU A 21 1.39 -15.83 -13.12
CA GLU A 21 1.53 -16.11 -11.70
C GLU A 21 2.71 -15.29 -11.16
N LEU A 22 2.48 -14.59 -10.04
CA LEU A 22 3.53 -13.79 -9.42
C LEU A 22 4.69 -14.70 -8.97
N PRO A 23 5.95 -14.29 -9.19
CA PRO A 23 7.11 -15.05 -8.70
C PRO A 23 7.04 -15.26 -7.19
N LYS A 24 7.49 -16.44 -6.74
CA LYS A 24 7.56 -16.77 -5.30
C LYS A 24 8.50 -15.85 -4.51
N GLU A 25 9.47 -15.25 -5.17
CA GLU A 25 10.39 -14.27 -4.59
C GLU A 25 10.78 -13.23 -5.65
N GLY A 26 11.12 -12.03 -5.21
CA GLY A 26 11.50 -10.95 -6.11
C GLY A 26 11.70 -9.62 -5.39
N SER A 27 11.93 -8.59 -6.19
CA SER A 27 11.94 -7.21 -5.73
C SER A 27 10.57 -6.58 -5.87
N TYR A 28 10.34 -5.53 -5.09
CA TYR A 28 9.18 -4.65 -5.26
C TYR A 28 9.64 -3.19 -5.26
N ASP A 29 8.90 -2.41 -6.00
CA ASP A 29 8.99 -0.95 -6.07
C ASP A 29 7.55 -0.43 -6.21
N TYR A 30 7.11 0.40 -5.27
CA TYR A 30 5.76 0.98 -5.33
C TYR A 30 5.65 2.30 -4.57
N THR A 31 4.71 3.13 -5.01
CA THR A 31 4.29 4.33 -4.30
C THR A 31 2.92 4.12 -3.68
N SER A 32 2.79 4.49 -2.41
CA SER A 32 1.51 4.54 -1.70
C SER A 32 1.16 5.98 -1.39
N CYS A 33 -0.09 6.36 -1.67
CA CYS A 33 -0.62 7.66 -1.29
C CYS A 33 -1.89 7.49 -0.47
N TRP A 34 -2.11 8.40 0.49
CA TRP A 34 -3.24 8.34 1.43
C TRP A 34 -3.76 9.71 1.79
N SER A 35 -4.97 9.70 2.32
CA SER A 35 -5.57 10.78 3.08
C SER A 35 -6.15 10.25 4.39
N GLY A 36 -6.20 11.08 5.41
CA GLY A 36 -6.67 10.68 6.72
C GLY A 36 -7.22 11.82 7.55
N VAL A 37 -7.73 11.44 8.70
CA VAL A 37 -8.18 12.34 9.76
C VAL A 37 -7.40 12.08 11.03
N ASN A 38 -7.18 13.11 11.82
CA ASN A 38 -6.49 13.00 13.09
C ASN A 38 -7.22 13.78 14.20
N ASN A 39 -7.02 13.29 15.43
CA ASN A 39 -7.37 14.00 16.66
C ASN A 39 -6.07 14.36 17.35
N VAL A 40 -5.85 15.64 17.62
CA VAL A 40 -4.58 16.17 18.10
C VAL A 40 -4.72 16.72 19.52
N ILE A 41 -3.78 16.37 20.39
CA ILE A 41 -3.54 17.01 21.67
C ILE A 41 -2.30 17.90 21.51
N THR A 42 -2.44 19.19 21.76
CA THR A 42 -1.32 20.13 21.80
C THR A 42 -1.17 20.66 23.21
N PHE A 43 -0.18 20.15 23.96
CA PHE A 43 0.16 20.64 25.28
C PHE A 43 1.07 21.88 25.17
N SER A 44 2.05 21.82 24.27
CA SER A 44 2.98 22.92 23.99
C SER A 44 3.50 22.82 22.55
N LYS A 45 4.36 23.75 22.14
CA LYS A 45 5.00 23.69 20.81
C LYS A 45 5.88 22.46 20.60
N THR A 46 6.39 21.87 21.69
CA THR A 46 7.29 20.70 21.67
C THR A 46 6.65 19.41 22.17
N HIS A 47 5.40 19.49 22.66
CA HIS A 47 4.68 18.34 23.20
C HIS A 47 3.32 18.23 22.55
N THR A 48 3.22 17.33 21.59
CA THR A 48 1.99 17.03 20.86
C THR A 48 1.78 15.53 20.77
N ALA A 49 0.54 15.10 20.69
CA ALA A 49 0.20 13.72 20.39
C ALA A 49 -1.03 13.68 19.47
N SER A 50 -1.13 12.67 18.64
CA SER A 50 -2.35 12.46 17.85
C SER A 50 -2.67 10.98 17.66
N SER A 51 -3.96 10.68 17.56
CA SER A 51 -4.45 9.46 16.96
C SER A 51 -4.96 9.74 15.55
N PHE A 52 -4.86 8.77 14.66
CA PHE A 52 -5.29 8.97 13.28
C PHE A 52 -5.84 7.69 12.65
N GLU A 53 -6.64 7.93 11.62
CA GLU A 53 -7.07 6.92 10.65
C GLU A 53 -6.78 7.45 9.25
N MET A 54 -6.28 6.58 8.35
CA MET A 54 -6.05 6.93 6.96
C MET A 54 -6.41 5.79 6.03
N THR A 55 -6.79 6.15 4.82
CA THR A 55 -7.02 5.22 3.71
C THR A 55 -6.23 5.65 2.49
N GLY A 56 -5.85 4.69 1.67
CA GLY A 56 -5.05 4.99 0.50
C GLY A 56 -4.95 3.83 -0.48
N ALA A 57 -4.12 4.02 -1.48
CA ALA A 57 -3.85 3.03 -2.50
C ALA A 57 -2.37 3.03 -2.90
N SER A 58 -1.92 1.90 -3.43
CA SER A 58 -0.55 1.68 -3.90
C SER A 58 -0.51 1.45 -5.41
N ARG A 59 0.58 1.88 -6.03
CA ARG A 59 0.90 1.61 -7.43
C ARG A 59 2.34 1.14 -7.53
N SER A 60 2.55 -0.05 -8.15
CA SER A 60 3.87 -0.57 -8.44
C SER A 60 4.51 0.12 -9.64
N ASN A 61 5.83 0.14 -9.63
CA ASN A 61 6.67 0.57 -10.73
C ASN A 61 7.71 -0.54 -11.05
N PRO A 62 7.58 -1.24 -12.19
CA PRO A 62 6.50 -1.11 -13.18
C PRO A 62 5.14 -1.61 -12.69
N PRO A 63 4.03 -1.26 -13.36
CA PRO A 63 2.70 -1.79 -13.06
C PRO A 63 2.65 -3.32 -13.11
N GLY A 64 1.79 -3.93 -12.29
CA GLY A 64 1.63 -5.39 -12.21
C GLY A 64 2.54 -6.08 -11.19
N GLY A 65 3.35 -5.32 -10.43
CA GLY A 65 4.13 -5.87 -9.32
C GLY A 65 3.27 -6.34 -8.15
N ILE A 66 3.88 -7.07 -7.20
CA ILE A 66 3.18 -7.75 -6.09
C ILE A 66 2.27 -6.84 -5.24
N PHE A 67 2.55 -5.54 -5.19
CA PHE A 67 1.77 -4.57 -4.41
C PHE A 67 1.03 -3.55 -5.27
N ASP A 68 0.86 -3.86 -6.58
CA ASP A 68 0.11 -2.99 -7.49
C ASP A 68 -1.38 -2.99 -7.17
N LYS A 69 -2.00 -1.83 -7.31
CA LYS A 69 -3.45 -1.61 -7.12
C LYS A 69 -3.99 -2.08 -5.76
N ASN A 70 -3.14 -2.14 -4.73
CA ASN A 70 -3.64 -2.42 -3.40
C ASN A 70 -4.32 -1.19 -2.82
N THR A 71 -5.39 -1.41 -2.07
CA THR A 71 -5.98 -0.43 -1.19
C THR A 71 -5.61 -0.76 0.25
N PHE A 72 -5.60 0.25 1.12
CA PHE A 72 -5.29 0.04 2.53
C PHE A 72 -6.05 0.99 3.44
N ARG A 73 -6.24 0.54 4.67
CA ARG A 73 -6.69 1.32 5.81
C ARG A 73 -5.70 1.16 6.94
N CYS A 74 -5.32 2.25 7.57
CA CYS A 74 -4.43 2.24 8.72
C CYS A 74 -5.03 3.02 9.88
N VAL A 75 -4.72 2.54 11.08
CA VAL A 75 -4.97 3.25 12.34
C VAL A 75 -3.65 3.38 13.09
N GLY A 76 -3.48 4.50 13.79
CA GLY A 76 -2.24 4.72 14.50
C GLY A 76 -2.27 5.91 15.44
N MET A 77 -1.13 6.09 16.08
CA MET A 77 -0.86 7.24 16.94
C MET A 77 0.57 7.71 16.74
N ASN A 78 0.79 8.99 16.97
CA ASN A 78 2.11 9.57 17.06
C ASN A 78 2.21 10.54 18.24
N ALA A 79 3.42 10.77 18.68
CA ALA A 79 3.73 11.78 19.68
C ALA A 79 5.05 12.47 19.34
N SER A 80 5.12 13.77 19.59
CA SER A 80 6.34 14.55 19.59
C SER A 80 6.55 15.05 21.01
N LEU A 81 7.61 14.56 21.66
CA LEU A 81 7.98 14.91 23.03
C LEU A 81 9.41 15.43 23.02
N ASP A 82 9.60 16.72 23.30
CA ASP A 82 10.88 17.42 23.22
C ASP A 82 11.59 17.22 21.87
N GLY A 83 10.83 17.26 20.77
CA GLY A 83 11.34 17.09 19.42
C GLY A 83 11.63 15.63 19.01
N LYS A 84 11.44 14.67 19.93
CA LYS A 84 11.52 13.24 19.60
C LYS A 84 10.17 12.75 19.12
N ILE A 85 10.14 12.26 17.88
CA ILE A 85 8.92 11.73 17.27
C ILE A 85 8.89 10.21 17.43
N THR A 86 7.78 9.72 17.98
CA THR A 86 7.43 8.30 17.99
C THR A 86 6.10 8.08 17.30
N ALA A 87 5.97 6.99 16.57
CA ALA A 87 4.72 6.60 15.94
C ALA A 87 4.52 5.09 15.94
N SER A 88 3.28 4.68 15.96
CA SER A 88 2.84 3.29 15.87
C SER A 88 1.63 3.22 14.95
N THR A 89 1.70 2.42 13.90
CA THR A 89 0.66 2.34 12.87
C THR A 89 0.45 0.89 12.47
N VAL A 90 -0.81 0.45 12.41
CA VAL A 90 -1.20 -0.84 11.87
C VAL A 90 -2.03 -0.61 10.61
N CYS A 91 -1.67 -1.29 9.53
CA CYS A 91 -2.33 -1.19 8.24
C CYS A 91 -2.84 -2.57 7.78
N GLU A 92 -4.12 -2.66 7.47
CA GLU A 92 -4.66 -3.71 6.62
C GLU A 92 -4.60 -3.25 5.16
N SER A 93 -4.03 -4.06 4.30
CA SER A 93 -4.03 -3.84 2.84
C SER A 93 -4.75 -4.98 2.15
N THR A 94 -5.51 -4.67 1.10
CA THR A 94 -6.23 -5.65 0.27
C THR A 94 -5.85 -5.42 -1.18
N ASP A 95 -5.52 -6.47 -1.89
CA ASP A 95 -5.21 -6.42 -3.31
C ASP A 95 -6.43 -6.68 -4.20
N VAL A 96 -6.21 -6.72 -5.52
CA VAL A 96 -7.28 -6.90 -6.51
C VAL A 96 -7.93 -8.28 -6.46
N ASP A 97 -7.25 -9.29 -5.91
CA ASP A 97 -7.76 -10.66 -5.76
C ASP A 97 -8.48 -10.86 -4.41
N GLY A 98 -8.44 -9.86 -3.53
CA GLY A 98 -9.02 -9.90 -2.20
C GLY A 98 -8.08 -10.44 -1.12
N ASP A 99 -6.84 -10.78 -1.47
CA ASP A 99 -5.83 -11.22 -0.51
C ASP A 99 -5.36 -10.04 0.35
N LYS A 100 -5.16 -10.32 1.64
CA LYS A 100 -4.90 -9.29 2.64
C LYS A 100 -3.52 -9.40 3.27
N ARG A 101 -3.01 -8.26 3.72
CA ARG A 101 -1.80 -8.15 4.54
C ARG A 101 -2.06 -7.27 5.75
N LEU A 102 -1.55 -7.69 6.89
CA LEU A 102 -1.45 -6.86 8.08
C LEU A 102 0.00 -6.42 8.25
N THR A 103 0.22 -5.12 8.29
CA THR A 103 1.56 -4.53 8.40
C THR A 103 1.61 -3.59 9.59
N TYR A 104 2.66 -3.71 10.38
CA TYR A 104 2.98 -2.81 11.49
C TYR A 104 4.14 -1.89 11.10
N PHE A 105 3.96 -0.61 11.31
CA PHE A 105 5.01 0.40 11.19
C PHE A 105 5.28 1.02 12.55
N SER A 106 6.53 1.19 12.90
CA SER A 106 6.95 1.99 14.05
C SER A 106 7.98 3.03 13.63
N THR A 107 7.92 4.19 14.26
CA THR A 107 8.89 5.25 14.09
C THR A 107 9.52 5.56 15.45
N GLY A 108 10.82 5.57 15.49
CA GLY A 108 11.62 5.96 16.64
C GLY A 108 13.02 6.36 16.19
N ASP A 109 13.62 7.34 16.84
CA ASP A 109 14.96 7.87 16.53
C ASP A 109 15.14 8.23 15.04
N GLY A 110 14.09 8.78 14.43
CA GLY A 110 14.09 9.19 13.03
C GLY A 110 14.04 8.03 12.01
N LYS A 111 13.86 6.79 12.46
CA LYS A 111 13.76 5.61 11.58
C LYS A 111 12.35 5.06 11.56
N VAL A 112 11.90 4.71 10.36
CA VAL A 112 10.67 3.93 10.15
C VAL A 112 11.04 2.47 9.99
N THR A 113 10.48 1.61 10.83
CA THR A 113 10.57 0.15 10.68
C THR A 113 9.24 -0.41 10.24
N ARG A 114 9.28 -1.46 9.44
CA ARG A 114 8.09 -2.15 8.92
C ARG A 114 8.18 -3.64 9.22
N THR A 115 7.10 -4.22 9.73
CA THR A 115 6.97 -5.65 9.99
C THR A 115 5.69 -6.16 9.34
N PHE A 116 5.81 -7.20 8.51
CA PHE A 116 4.64 -7.96 8.05
C PHE A 116 4.19 -8.88 9.18
N VAL A 117 2.98 -8.66 9.68
CA VAL A 117 2.45 -9.36 10.86
C VAL A 117 1.69 -10.62 10.44
N ALA A 118 0.85 -10.51 9.42
CA ALA A 118 0.02 -11.58 8.90
C ALA A 118 -0.39 -11.34 7.45
N GLY A 119 -0.80 -12.40 6.77
CA GLY A 119 -1.36 -12.33 5.42
C GLY A 119 -2.36 -13.44 5.17
N THR A 120 -3.18 -13.27 4.14
CA THR A 120 -4.09 -14.29 3.60
C THR A 120 -3.70 -14.60 2.16
N GLY A 121 -4.16 -15.75 1.63
CA GLY A 121 -3.90 -16.16 0.27
C GLY A 121 -2.41 -16.14 -0.08
N LYS A 122 -2.03 -15.44 -1.15
CA LYS A 122 -0.63 -15.36 -1.59
C LYS A 122 0.32 -14.71 -0.58
N TYR A 123 -0.20 -13.93 0.37
CA TYR A 123 0.60 -13.26 1.40
C TYR A 123 0.77 -14.07 2.69
N GLU A 124 0.18 -15.29 2.77
CA GLU A 124 0.34 -16.14 3.94
C GLU A 124 1.82 -16.53 4.13
N GLY A 125 2.37 -16.19 5.30
CA GLY A 125 3.78 -16.45 5.62
C GLY A 125 4.80 -15.66 4.82
N MET A 126 4.37 -14.60 4.10
CA MET A 126 5.26 -13.71 3.36
C MET A 126 6.28 -13.05 4.29
N VAL A 127 7.52 -13.02 3.84
CA VAL A 127 8.60 -12.22 4.43
C VAL A 127 8.99 -11.14 3.42
N ALA A 128 9.13 -9.90 3.89
CA ALA A 128 9.63 -8.84 3.04
C ALA A 128 10.48 -7.85 3.84
N THR A 129 11.52 -7.34 3.18
CA THR A 129 12.44 -6.33 3.70
C THR A 129 12.56 -5.19 2.72
N GLY A 130 12.94 -4.01 3.19
CA GLY A 130 13.11 -2.85 2.31
C GLY A 130 13.10 -1.53 3.04
N THR A 131 13.05 -0.46 2.26
CA THR A 131 13.09 0.93 2.72
C THR A 131 11.75 1.63 2.48
N VAL A 132 11.51 2.66 3.28
CA VAL A 132 10.35 3.55 3.17
C VAL A 132 10.89 4.97 3.09
N GLU A 133 10.63 5.65 2.00
CA GLU A 133 10.95 7.06 1.80
C GLU A 133 9.67 7.88 1.78
N MET A 134 9.56 8.86 2.69
CA MET A 134 8.41 9.75 2.74
C MET A 134 8.50 10.81 1.64
N LEU A 135 7.44 10.97 0.87
CA LEU A 135 7.29 12.00 -0.15
C LEU A 135 6.41 13.12 0.39
N GLY A 136 6.85 14.32 0.28
CA GLY A 136 6.13 15.49 0.79
C GLY A 136 6.97 16.30 1.76
N PRO A 137 6.42 17.25 2.49
CA PRO A 137 5.04 17.32 3.00
C PRO A 137 4.00 17.78 1.99
N PHE A 138 2.75 17.38 2.20
CA PHE A 138 1.58 17.87 1.47
C PHE A 138 0.74 18.76 2.39
N PRO A 139 0.21 19.91 1.89
CA PRO A 139 -0.65 20.77 2.70
C PRO A 139 -1.95 20.05 3.08
N ALA A 140 -2.45 20.29 4.29
CA ALA A 140 -3.76 19.81 4.71
C ALA A 140 -4.88 20.47 3.89
N ILE A 141 -5.90 19.70 3.50
CA ILE A 141 -7.05 20.23 2.76
C ILE A 141 -7.97 21.05 3.69
N LYS A 142 -8.08 20.60 4.94
CA LYS A 142 -8.85 21.27 6.00
C LYS A 142 -8.29 20.86 7.38
N ASP A 143 -8.66 21.57 8.41
CA ASP A 143 -8.28 21.25 9.77
C ASP A 143 -8.68 19.83 10.16
N GLY A 144 -7.81 19.14 10.90
CA GLY A 144 -8.02 17.77 11.33
C GLY A 144 -7.81 16.72 10.23
N THR A 145 -7.30 17.12 9.05
CA THR A 145 -6.97 16.19 7.96
C THR A 145 -5.49 16.25 7.60
N PHE A 146 -5.01 15.16 7.02
CA PHE A 146 -3.67 15.08 6.47
C PHE A 146 -3.65 14.19 5.23
N GLN A 147 -2.67 14.37 4.38
CA GLN A 147 -2.35 13.52 3.24
C GLN A 147 -0.85 13.34 3.11
N GLY A 148 -0.48 12.27 2.44
CA GLY A 148 0.92 11.94 2.22
C GLY A 148 1.08 10.85 1.19
N CYS A 149 2.32 10.69 0.75
CA CYS A 149 2.75 9.56 -0.06
C CYS A 149 4.08 9.05 0.50
N ASN A 150 4.37 7.79 0.23
CA ASN A 150 5.71 7.23 0.38
C ASN A 150 6.07 6.38 -0.83
N HIS A 151 7.37 6.24 -1.05
CA HIS A 151 7.97 5.31 -1.98
C HIS A 151 8.60 4.16 -1.19
N GLN A 152 8.35 2.94 -1.61
CA GLN A 152 8.85 1.76 -0.93
C GLN A 152 9.50 0.81 -1.92
N THR A 153 10.74 0.40 -1.60
CA THR A 153 11.51 -0.57 -2.38
C THR A 153 12.03 -1.68 -1.50
N GLY A 154 12.24 -2.84 -2.07
CA GLY A 154 12.79 -3.96 -1.33
C GLY A 154 12.60 -5.31 -2.00
N THR A 155 12.69 -6.37 -1.20
CA THR A 155 12.52 -7.76 -1.65
C THR A 155 11.43 -8.46 -0.85
N TYR A 156 10.83 -9.47 -1.46
CA TYR A 156 9.84 -10.32 -0.82
C TYR A 156 10.11 -11.79 -1.13
N LYS A 157 9.59 -12.65 -0.26
CA LYS A 157 9.51 -14.09 -0.45
C LYS A 157 8.14 -14.58 0.05
N LEU A 158 7.40 -15.24 -0.84
CA LEU A 158 6.15 -15.94 -0.54
C LEU A 158 6.47 -17.36 -0.01
N LYS A 159 5.53 -17.95 0.70
CA LYS A 159 5.65 -19.32 1.21
C LYS A 159 5.52 -20.39 0.10
#